data_9c4a580847163fde25808606ff69de25
#
_entry.id   9c4a580847163fde25808606ff69de25
#
_cell.length_a   1.000
_cell.length_b   1.000
_cell.length_c   1.000
_cell.angle_alpha   90.00
_cell.angle_beta   90.00
_cell.angle_gamma   90.00
#
_symmetry.space_group_name_H-M   'P 1'
#
loop_
_entity.id
_entity.type
_entity.pdbx_description
1 polymer ?
#
loop_
_entity_poly.entity_id
_entity_poly.type
_entity_poly.pdbx_seq_one_letter_code
_entity_poly.pdbx_strand_id
1 'polypeptide(L)'
;MFRLAANLSFQFGEVGFLDRFERAARMGFSGVEYLFPYEHDPKELAARLRDHGLEQVLFNMPPGDWAAGDRGLAAVPGRETEFRASVDDALRYAEALGCPRIHVMAGVASGPEAEAAYLANLEYAARRFEPHGVTPLIEPINRRDMPGYFLADFDDAVEVLTAVGGIRLQFDIYHRQIIHGDVTAGLRAMMPVIRHMQIAGVPDRHEPDTGELELTHVFGTIRELGYDGWIGCEYRPKGTTEEGLSWIRRARFEY
;
A
#
# COMPACT_ATOMS: atom_id res chain seq x y z
N MET A 1 17.53 4.95 -10.51
CA MET A 1 17.46 5.13 -9.02
C MET A 1 16.03 4.87 -8.63
N PHE A 2 15.80 4.00 -7.63
CA PHE A 2 14.46 3.68 -7.16
C PHE A 2 13.83 4.85 -6.40
N ARG A 3 12.52 5.04 -6.56
CA ARG A 3 11.72 6.01 -5.83
C ARG A 3 11.18 5.32 -4.57
N LEU A 4 11.77 5.59 -3.42
CA LEU A 4 11.37 5.02 -2.14
C LEU A 4 10.46 5.99 -1.38
N ALA A 5 9.34 5.47 -0.84
CA ALA A 5 8.43 6.21 0.02
C ALA A 5 8.51 5.69 1.46
N ALA A 6 8.59 6.60 2.43
CA ALA A 6 8.51 6.21 3.83
C ALA A 6 7.05 5.88 4.21
N ASN A 7 6.81 4.73 4.83
CA ASN A 7 5.49 4.44 5.39
C ASN A 7 5.39 4.99 6.82
N LEU A 8 4.71 6.12 6.96
CA LEU A 8 4.64 6.85 8.23
C LEU A 8 3.75 6.16 9.29
N SER A 9 3.00 5.11 8.93
CA SER A 9 2.30 4.29 9.91
C SER A 9 3.24 3.34 10.66
N PHE A 10 4.36 2.97 10.04
CA PHE A 10 5.34 2.04 10.59
C PHE A 10 6.64 2.70 11.01
N GLN A 11 7.09 3.70 10.26
CA GLN A 11 8.37 4.37 10.45
C GLN A 11 8.23 5.68 11.25
N PHE A 12 9.33 6.11 11.87
CA PHE A 12 9.41 7.31 12.69
C PHE A 12 8.43 7.33 13.85
N GLY A 13 8.07 6.15 14.39
CA GLY A 13 7.17 5.99 15.54
C GLY A 13 7.68 6.64 16.84
N GLU A 14 8.94 7.07 16.87
CA GLU A 14 9.60 7.75 17.96
C GLU A 14 9.05 9.18 18.20
N VAL A 15 8.31 9.72 17.22
CA VAL A 15 7.69 11.06 17.30
C VAL A 15 6.21 10.99 16.93
N GLY A 16 5.49 12.10 17.23
CA GLY A 16 4.08 12.24 16.84
C GLY A 16 3.89 12.16 15.33
N PHE A 17 2.71 11.69 14.88
CA PHE A 17 2.46 11.40 13.46
C PHE A 17 2.79 12.59 12.53
N LEU A 18 2.38 13.80 12.89
CA LEU A 18 2.61 15.00 12.07
C LEU A 18 4.08 15.42 12.00
N ASP A 19 4.91 15.00 12.96
CA ASP A 19 6.34 15.28 12.96
C ASP A 19 7.14 14.25 12.14
N ARG A 20 6.52 13.13 11.80
CA ARG A 20 7.14 12.09 10.95
C ARG A 20 7.41 12.57 9.53
N PHE A 21 6.66 13.54 9.02
CA PHE A 21 6.88 14.16 7.71
C PHE A 21 8.25 14.85 7.66
N GLU A 22 8.57 15.68 8.65
CA GLU A 22 9.89 16.31 8.74
C GLU A 22 11.01 15.27 8.83
N ARG A 23 10.82 14.24 9.66
CA ARG A 23 11.82 13.17 9.81
C ARG A 23 12.08 12.44 8.50
N ALA A 24 11.03 12.06 7.77
CA ALA A 24 11.14 11.40 6.49
C ALA A 24 11.93 12.28 5.48
N ALA A 25 11.57 13.55 5.36
CA ALA A 25 12.26 14.49 4.48
C ALA A 25 13.74 14.64 4.85
N ARG A 26 14.08 14.77 6.15
CA ARG A 26 15.48 14.84 6.64
C ARG A 26 16.29 13.59 6.32
N MET A 27 15.65 12.41 6.29
CA MET A 27 16.28 11.15 5.90
C MET A 27 16.38 10.98 4.37
N GLY A 28 15.93 11.96 3.59
CA GLY A 28 16.08 11.99 2.14
C GLY A 28 14.96 11.27 1.38
N PHE A 29 13.84 10.98 2.03
CA PHE A 29 12.64 10.57 1.30
C PHE A 29 12.03 11.77 0.58
N SER A 30 11.47 11.53 -0.60
CA SER A 30 10.69 12.51 -1.37
C SER A 30 9.23 12.08 -1.52
N GLY A 31 8.88 10.88 -1.05
CA GLY A 31 7.52 10.37 -1.01
C GLY A 31 7.21 9.76 0.35
N VAL A 32 5.95 9.82 0.72
CA VAL A 32 5.42 9.18 1.93
C VAL A 32 4.12 8.46 1.63
N GLU A 33 3.86 7.42 2.40
CA GLU A 33 2.58 6.72 2.47
C GLU A 33 2.21 6.46 3.92
N TYR A 34 0.96 6.17 4.18
CA TYR A 34 0.47 5.75 5.49
C TYR A 34 -0.89 5.07 5.35
N LEU A 35 -1.29 4.32 6.37
CA LEU A 35 -2.53 3.54 6.29
C LEU A 35 -3.77 4.45 6.28
N PHE A 36 -4.00 5.20 7.34
CA PHE A 36 -5.25 5.92 7.53
C PHE A 36 -5.02 7.39 7.93
N PRO A 37 -5.37 8.35 7.05
CA PRO A 37 -5.22 9.78 7.33
C PRO A 37 -6.36 10.39 8.16
N TYR A 38 -7.45 9.66 8.41
CA TYR A 38 -8.77 10.18 8.73
C TYR A 38 -8.89 10.82 10.12
N GLU A 39 -7.92 10.66 11.00
CA GLU A 39 -7.84 11.32 12.30
C GLU A 39 -7.28 12.77 12.22
N HIS A 40 -6.78 13.18 11.06
CA HIS A 40 -6.13 14.46 10.83
C HIS A 40 -6.88 15.30 9.78
N ASP A 41 -6.87 16.61 9.92
CA ASP A 41 -7.42 17.51 8.90
C ASP A 41 -6.60 17.36 7.59
N PRO A 42 -7.24 17.08 6.44
CA PRO A 42 -6.53 16.92 5.18
C PRO A 42 -5.74 18.18 4.77
N LYS A 43 -6.14 19.38 5.20
CA LYS A 43 -5.40 20.61 4.94
C LYS A 43 -4.11 20.67 5.76
N GLU A 44 -4.14 20.16 6.98
CA GLU A 44 -2.95 20.07 7.83
C GLU A 44 -1.95 19.08 7.24
N LEU A 45 -2.41 17.89 6.82
CA LEU A 45 -1.56 16.92 6.13
C LEU A 45 -0.96 17.50 4.85
N ALA A 46 -1.77 18.18 4.03
CA ALA A 46 -1.30 18.84 2.82
C ALA A 46 -0.26 19.95 3.12
N ALA A 47 -0.39 20.66 4.24
CA ALA A 47 0.63 21.63 4.67
C ALA A 47 1.94 20.92 5.01
N ARG A 48 1.92 19.81 5.77
CA ARG A 48 3.11 19.02 6.09
C ARG A 48 3.83 18.52 4.83
N LEU A 49 3.09 18.03 3.84
CA LEU A 49 3.67 17.60 2.57
C LEU A 49 4.38 18.76 1.86
N ARG A 50 3.73 19.92 1.74
CA ARG A 50 4.32 21.11 1.09
C ARG A 50 5.55 21.64 1.83
N ASP A 51 5.44 21.77 3.15
CA ASP A 51 6.49 22.39 3.99
C ASP A 51 7.80 21.56 3.94
N HIS A 52 7.67 20.24 3.71
CA HIS A 52 8.81 19.32 3.66
C HIS A 52 9.13 18.80 2.25
N GLY A 53 8.42 19.27 1.22
CA GLY A 53 8.69 18.86 -0.17
C GLY A 53 8.42 17.40 -0.44
N LEU A 54 7.39 16.81 0.20
CA LEU A 54 7.03 15.41 0.10
C LEU A 54 5.82 15.19 -0.82
N GLU A 55 5.81 14.08 -1.56
CA GLU A 55 4.67 13.59 -2.34
C GLU A 55 3.90 12.54 -1.52
N GLN A 56 2.57 12.68 -1.42
CA GLN A 56 1.72 11.59 -0.91
C GLN A 56 1.54 10.54 -2.01
N VAL A 57 2.04 9.33 -1.78
CA VAL A 57 2.06 8.33 -2.86
C VAL A 57 0.96 7.29 -2.76
N LEU A 58 0.49 7.00 -1.56
CA LEU A 58 -0.57 6.03 -1.28
C LEU A 58 -1.16 6.30 0.11
N PHE A 59 -2.43 6.00 0.28
CA PHE A 59 -3.08 5.71 1.56
C PHE A 59 -4.24 4.75 1.36
N ASN A 60 -4.77 4.17 2.45
CA ASN A 60 -5.87 3.21 2.38
C ASN A 60 -7.22 3.91 2.56
N MET A 61 -8.27 3.36 1.95
CA MET A 61 -9.65 3.73 2.26
C MET A 61 -9.96 3.53 3.75
N PRO A 62 -10.98 4.22 4.30
CA PRO A 62 -11.46 3.94 5.66
C PRO A 62 -11.68 2.43 5.87
N PRO A 63 -11.11 1.85 6.93
CA PRO A 63 -11.14 0.39 7.12
C PRO A 63 -12.43 -0.14 7.73
N GLY A 64 -13.39 0.72 8.06
CA GLY A 64 -14.49 0.43 8.97
C GLY A 64 -14.07 0.60 10.43
N ASP A 65 -14.74 -0.08 11.35
CA ASP A 65 -14.37 -0.09 12.77
C ASP A 65 -13.21 -1.06 13.02
N TRP A 66 -11.98 -0.53 12.95
CA TRP A 66 -10.75 -1.31 13.16
C TRP A 66 -10.70 -1.98 14.52
N ALA A 67 -11.22 -1.32 15.57
CA ALA A 67 -11.23 -1.84 16.94
C ALA A 67 -12.20 -3.01 17.10
N ALA A 68 -13.33 -2.98 16.35
CA ALA A 68 -14.27 -4.08 16.28
C ALA A 68 -13.82 -5.24 15.37
N GLY A 69 -12.70 -5.08 14.67
CA GLY A 69 -12.13 -6.13 13.83
C GLY A 69 -12.31 -5.93 12.33
N ASP A 70 -12.86 -4.81 11.89
CA ASP A 70 -12.93 -4.50 10.45
C ASP A 70 -11.52 -4.35 9.86
N ARG A 71 -11.37 -4.78 8.62
CA ARG A 71 -10.12 -4.70 7.84
C ARG A 71 -10.38 -4.22 6.42
N GLY A 72 -11.35 -3.34 6.24
CA GLY A 72 -11.90 -2.92 4.97
C GLY A 72 -13.34 -3.36 4.81
N LEU A 73 -14.02 -2.79 3.84
CA LEU A 73 -15.47 -2.95 3.64
C LEU A 73 -15.83 -3.53 2.26
N ALA A 74 -14.86 -3.58 1.34
CA ALA A 74 -15.18 -3.80 -0.07
C ALA A 74 -15.81 -5.18 -0.35
N ALA A 75 -15.42 -6.22 0.39
CA ALA A 75 -15.95 -7.57 0.23
C ALA A 75 -16.99 -7.95 1.30
N VAL A 76 -17.48 -6.99 2.13
CA VAL A 76 -18.39 -7.29 3.23
C VAL A 76 -19.85 -7.10 2.79
N PRO A 77 -20.63 -8.18 2.59
CA PRO A 77 -22.01 -8.07 2.16
C PRO A 77 -22.88 -7.28 3.17
N GLY A 78 -23.79 -6.46 2.65
CA GLY A 78 -24.72 -5.66 3.45
C GLY A 78 -24.12 -4.33 3.97
N ARG A 79 -22.85 -4.03 3.67
CA ARG A 79 -22.20 -2.77 4.05
C ARG A 79 -21.89 -1.85 2.85
N GLU A 80 -22.58 -2.06 1.72
CA GLU A 80 -22.34 -1.32 0.47
C GLU A 80 -22.55 0.20 0.63
N THR A 81 -23.55 0.59 1.44
CA THR A 81 -23.81 2.02 1.71
C THR A 81 -22.66 2.67 2.47
N GLU A 82 -22.11 1.97 3.46
CA GLU A 82 -20.96 2.44 4.24
C GLU A 82 -19.70 2.48 3.37
N PHE A 83 -19.49 1.46 2.53
CA PHE A 83 -18.40 1.44 1.55
C PHE A 83 -18.47 2.66 0.61
N ARG A 84 -19.65 2.99 0.08
CA ARG A 84 -19.82 4.15 -0.81
C ARG A 84 -19.50 5.48 -0.10
N ALA A 85 -19.93 5.62 1.14
CA ALA A 85 -19.57 6.80 1.94
C ALA A 85 -18.04 6.88 2.17
N SER A 86 -17.39 5.74 2.42
CA SER A 86 -15.94 5.70 2.57
C SER A 86 -15.16 6.04 1.29
N VAL A 87 -15.73 5.77 0.10
CA VAL A 87 -15.17 6.22 -1.19
C VAL A 87 -15.16 7.75 -1.28
N ASP A 88 -16.26 8.41 -0.90
CA ASP A 88 -16.35 9.87 -0.93
C ASP A 88 -15.39 10.52 0.10
N ASP A 89 -15.25 9.93 1.29
CA ASP A 89 -14.24 10.37 2.27
C ASP A 89 -12.81 10.21 1.72
N ALA A 90 -12.50 9.07 1.11
CA ALA A 90 -11.17 8.85 0.53
C ALA A 90 -10.86 9.86 -0.59
N LEU A 91 -11.83 10.16 -1.46
CA LEU A 91 -11.68 11.18 -2.50
C LEU A 91 -11.35 12.55 -1.93
N ARG A 92 -12.05 12.98 -0.89
CA ARG A 92 -11.78 14.27 -0.22
C ARG A 92 -10.32 14.38 0.25
N TYR A 93 -9.75 13.30 0.79
CA TYR A 93 -8.34 13.26 1.17
C TYR A 93 -7.42 13.19 -0.05
N ALA A 94 -7.73 12.37 -1.05
CA ALA A 94 -6.92 12.27 -2.26
C ALA A 94 -6.76 13.62 -2.97
N GLU A 95 -7.85 14.38 -3.10
CA GLU A 95 -7.83 15.73 -3.69
C GLU A 95 -6.97 16.70 -2.87
N ALA A 96 -7.17 16.72 -1.56
CA ALA A 96 -6.43 17.64 -0.70
C ALA A 96 -4.92 17.35 -0.66
N LEU A 97 -4.54 16.06 -0.73
CA LEU A 97 -3.16 15.59 -0.65
C LEU A 97 -2.48 15.46 -2.04
N GLY A 98 -3.25 15.58 -3.12
CA GLY A 98 -2.75 15.29 -4.47
C GLY A 98 -2.35 13.82 -4.65
N CYS A 99 -2.98 12.89 -3.93
CA CYS A 99 -2.62 11.49 -3.92
C CYS A 99 -3.25 10.73 -5.09
N PRO A 100 -2.48 10.15 -6.01
CA PRO A 100 -3.02 9.51 -7.21
C PRO A 100 -3.42 8.04 -7.02
N ARG A 101 -3.22 7.46 -5.84
CA ARG A 101 -3.47 6.03 -5.58
C ARG A 101 -4.11 5.83 -4.21
N ILE A 102 -5.11 4.97 -4.15
CA ILE A 102 -5.79 4.59 -2.90
C ILE A 102 -5.92 3.07 -2.86
N HIS A 103 -5.48 2.44 -1.77
CA HIS A 103 -5.72 1.02 -1.54
C HIS A 103 -7.16 0.79 -1.05
N VAL A 104 -7.89 -0.03 -1.79
CA VAL A 104 -9.26 -0.45 -1.47
C VAL A 104 -9.20 -1.77 -0.70
N MET A 105 -9.23 -1.68 0.62
CA MET A 105 -9.14 -2.84 1.49
C MET A 105 -10.37 -3.74 1.36
N ALA A 106 -10.13 -5.05 1.11
CA ALA A 106 -11.20 -6.02 0.88
C ALA A 106 -12.08 -6.24 2.11
N GLY A 107 -11.46 -6.41 3.29
CA GLY A 107 -12.19 -6.76 4.51
C GLY A 107 -12.11 -8.24 4.87
N VAL A 108 -12.66 -8.59 6.03
CA VAL A 108 -12.79 -9.98 6.50
C VAL A 108 -14.14 -10.51 6.05
N ALA A 109 -14.13 -11.41 5.08
CA ALA A 109 -15.32 -12.00 4.48
C ALA A 109 -14.99 -13.30 3.74
N SER A 110 -15.97 -14.04 3.31
CA SER A 110 -15.77 -15.27 2.52
C SER A 110 -17.05 -15.66 1.78
N GLY A 111 -16.89 -16.48 0.74
CA GLY A 111 -17.98 -17.06 -0.02
C GLY A 111 -18.49 -16.18 -1.18
N PRO A 112 -19.46 -16.70 -1.96
CA PRO A 112 -19.87 -16.07 -3.22
C PRO A 112 -20.56 -14.71 -3.06
N GLU A 113 -21.22 -14.47 -1.93
CA GLU A 113 -21.83 -13.17 -1.65
C GLU A 113 -20.75 -12.09 -1.40
N ALA A 114 -19.66 -12.46 -0.73
CA ALA A 114 -18.52 -11.58 -0.53
C ALA A 114 -17.80 -11.26 -1.85
N GLU A 115 -17.64 -12.25 -2.72
CA GLU A 115 -17.06 -12.06 -4.05
C GLU A 115 -17.93 -11.11 -4.91
N ALA A 116 -19.24 -11.32 -4.94
CA ALA A 116 -20.16 -10.44 -5.67
C ALA A 116 -20.13 -9.01 -5.13
N ALA A 117 -20.10 -8.83 -3.81
CA ALA A 117 -19.98 -7.53 -3.17
C ALA A 117 -18.64 -6.85 -3.53
N TYR A 118 -17.54 -7.61 -3.48
CA TYR A 118 -16.20 -7.10 -3.79
C TYR A 118 -16.11 -6.57 -5.21
N LEU A 119 -16.52 -7.36 -6.20
CA LEU A 119 -16.49 -6.94 -7.60
C LEU A 119 -17.35 -5.70 -7.85
N ALA A 120 -18.59 -5.68 -7.35
CA ALA A 120 -19.50 -4.53 -7.50
C ALA A 120 -18.96 -3.26 -6.83
N ASN A 121 -18.36 -3.38 -5.64
CA ASN A 121 -17.78 -2.26 -4.91
C ASN A 121 -16.50 -1.74 -5.57
N LEU A 122 -15.65 -2.61 -6.11
CA LEU A 122 -14.47 -2.19 -6.88
C LEU A 122 -14.84 -1.46 -8.17
N GLU A 123 -15.87 -1.94 -8.90
CA GLU A 123 -16.40 -1.23 -10.06
C GLU A 123 -16.94 0.15 -9.68
N TYR A 124 -17.64 0.25 -8.55
CA TYR A 124 -18.12 1.54 -8.05
C TYR A 124 -16.94 2.47 -7.72
N ALA A 125 -15.95 2.01 -6.97
CA ALA A 125 -14.76 2.80 -6.62
C ALA A 125 -14.01 3.24 -7.88
N ALA A 126 -13.78 2.35 -8.86
CA ALA A 126 -13.10 2.68 -10.10
C ALA A 126 -13.81 3.82 -10.85
N ARG A 127 -15.12 3.71 -11.05
CA ARG A 127 -15.92 4.77 -11.70
C ARG A 127 -15.91 6.10 -10.94
N ARG A 128 -15.89 6.05 -9.58
CA ARG A 128 -15.87 7.26 -8.75
C ARG A 128 -14.52 7.94 -8.75
N PHE A 129 -13.43 7.17 -8.79
CA PHE A 129 -12.05 7.68 -8.73
C PHE A 129 -11.53 8.20 -10.07
N GLU A 130 -11.97 7.61 -11.18
CA GLU A 130 -11.50 7.95 -12.54
C GLU A 130 -11.54 9.45 -12.87
N PRO A 131 -12.66 10.20 -12.64
CA PRO A 131 -12.72 11.63 -12.95
C PRO A 131 -11.74 12.49 -12.15
N HIS A 132 -11.24 11.98 -11.02
CA HIS A 132 -10.31 12.66 -10.12
C HIS A 132 -8.85 12.25 -10.38
N GLY A 133 -8.60 11.40 -11.39
CA GLY A 133 -7.25 10.88 -11.69
C GLY A 133 -6.68 9.96 -10.61
N VAL A 134 -7.52 9.39 -9.77
CA VAL A 134 -7.14 8.48 -8.69
C VAL A 134 -7.29 7.02 -9.16
N THR A 135 -6.26 6.21 -8.95
CA THR A 135 -6.26 4.78 -9.26
C THR A 135 -6.55 3.97 -8.00
N PRO A 136 -7.65 3.21 -7.95
CA PRO A 136 -7.86 2.25 -6.87
C PRO A 136 -6.92 1.06 -7.02
N LEU A 137 -6.29 0.69 -5.92
CA LEU A 137 -5.40 -0.47 -5.83
C LEU A 137 -6.04 -1.57 -4.99
N ILE A 138 -5.76 -2.82 -5.36
CA ILE A 138 -6.05 -4.01 -4.56
C ILE A 138 -4.75 -4.67 -4.15
N GLU A 139 -4.73 -5.32 -2.99
CA GLU A 139 -3.56 -5.95 -2.41
C GLU A 139 -3.91 -7.31 -1.82
N PRO A 140 -3.25 -8.39 -2.25
CA PRO A 140 -3.30 -9.66 -1.54
C PRO A 140 -2.54 -9.59 -0.22
N ILE A 141 -3.24 -9.82 0.90
CA ILE A 141 -2.63 -9.77 2.24
C ILE A 141 -2.55 -11.19 2.82
N ASN A 142 -1.37 -11.58 3.30
CA ASN A 142 -1.14 -12.91 3.85
C ASN A 142 -2.01 -13.19 5.11
N ARG A 143 -2.47 -14.43 5.24
CA ARG A 143 -3.36 -14.85 6.34
C ARG A 143 -2.65 -15.00 7.70
N ARG A 144 -1.32 -14.95 7.73
CA ARG A 144 -0.56 -14.90 8.98
C ARG A 144 -0.78 -13.57 9.70
N ASP A 145 -0.73 -12.46 8.94
CA ASP A 145 -0.88 -11.10 9.49
C ASP A 145 -2.36 -10.70 9.62
N MET A 146 -3.20 -11.18 8.67
CA MET A 146 -4.61 -10.81 8.62
C MET A 146 -5.50 -12.04 8.37
N PRO A 147 -5.79 -12.83 9.43
CA PRO A 147 -6.64 -14.00 9.32
C PRO A 147 -8.04 -13.66 8.80
N GLY A 148 -8.52 -14.43 7.81
CA GLY A 148 -9.84 -14.24 7.23
C GLY A 148 -9.97 -13.10 6.22
N TYR A 149 -8.88 -12.38 5.91
CA TYR A 149 -8.90 -11.35 4.86
C TYR A 149 -9.34 -11.96 3.53
N PHE A 150 -10.25 -11.27 2.84
CA PHE A 150 -10.89 -11.81 1.64
C PHE A 150 -9.90 -12.02 0.51
N LEU A 151 -9.17 -11.00 0.11
CA LEU A 151 -8.15 -11.08 -0.94
C LEU A 151 -6.80 -11.52 -0.35
N ALA A 152 -6.58 -12.83 -0.25
CA ALA A 152 -5.39 -13.39 0.39
C ALA A 152 -4.51 -14.23 -0.54
N ASP A 153 -4.75 -14.12 -1.86
CA ASP A 153 -4.01 -14.85 -2.88
C ASP A 153 -3.76 -13.96 -4.11
N PHE A 154 -2.58 -14.11 -4.75
CA PHE A 154 -2.24 -13.32 -5.94
C PHE A 154 -2.92 -13.83 -7.20
N ASP A 155 -3.27 -15.11 -7.26
CA ASP A 155 -4.03 -15.65 -8.39
C ASP A 155 -5.47 -15.14 -8.37
N ASP A 156 -6.10 -15.09 -7.18
CA ASP A 156 -7.41 -14.45 -6.99
C ASP A 156 -7.36 -12.96 -7.40
N ALA A 157 -6.27 -12.25 -7.07
CA ALA A 157 -6.11 -10.85 -7.48
C ALA A 157 -6.05 -10.68 -9.01
N VAL A 158 -5.43 -11.61 -9.72
CA VAL A 158 -5.40 -11.60 -11.20
C VAL A 158 -6.80 -11.79 -11.79
N GLU A 159 -7.61 -12.68 -11.19
CA GLU A 159 -9.01 -12.86 -11.58
C GLU A 159 -9.83 -11.56 -11.38
N VAL A 160 -9.69 -10.93 -10.22
CA VAL A 160 -10.35 -9.64 -9.92
C VAL A 160 -9.90 -8.53 -10.86
N LEU A 161 -8.60 -8.40 -11.13
CA LEU A 161 -8.04 -7.41 -12.07
C LEU A 161 -8.50 -7.63 -13.52
N THR A 162 -8.83 -8.87 -13.86
CA THR A 162 -9.37 -9.23 -15.18
C THR A 162 -10.86 -8.90 -15.27
N ALA A 163 -11.60 -9.12 -14.18
CA ALA A 163 -13.04 -8.89 -14.12
C ALA A 163 -13.41 -7.40 -14.01
N VAL A 164 -12.61 -6.61 -13.29
CA VAL A 164 -12.91 -5.20 -12.99
C VAL A 164 -11.89 -4.28 -13.69
N GLY A 165 -12.39 -3.45 -14.61
CA GLY A 165 -11.58 -2.43 -15.26
C GLY A 165 -11.25 -1.24 -14.34
N GLY A 166 -10.14 -0.54 -14.62
CA GLY A 166 -9.78 0.71 -13.93
C GLY A 166 -9.09 0.53 -12.58
N ILE A 167 -8.95 -0.68 -12.07
CA ILE A 167 -8.18 -0.99 -10.86
C ILE A 167 -6.77 -1.50 -11.19
N ARG A 168 -5.86 -1.47 -10.23
CA ARG A 168 -4.47 -1.92 -10.39
C ARG A 168 -3.99 -2.66 -9.14
N LEU A 169 -2.82 -3.30 -9.26
CA LEU A 169 -2.21 -4.09 -8.20
C LEU A 169 -1.26 -3.23 -7.35
N GLN A 170 -1.43 -3.30 -6.03
CA GLN A 170 -0.40 -3.03 -5.04
C GLN A 170 0.32 -4.36 -4.77
N PHE A 171 1.58 -4.41 -5.16
CA PHE A 171 2.40 -5.62 -5.03
C PHE A 171 3.33 -5.45 -3.82
N ASP A 172 2.90 -5.94 -2.67
CA ASP A 172 3.77 -6.03 -1.51
C ASP A 172 4.64 -7.30 -1.61
N ILE A 173 5.94 -7.09 -1.72
CA ILE A 173 6.96 -8.15 -1.82
C ILE A 173 6.96 -9.03 -0.56
N TYR A 174 6.72 -8.45 0.61
CA TYR A 174 6.60 -9.19 1.86
C TYR A 174 5.40 -10.15 1.82
N HIS A 175 4.22 -9.67 1.42
CA HIS A 175 3.04 -10.54 1.29
C HIS A 175 3.24 -11.60 0.21
N ARG A 176 3.82 -11.23 -0.92
CA ARG A 176 4.11 -12.18 -2.01
C ARG A 176 5.01 -13.31 -1.55
N GLN A 177 6.09 -13.00 -0.81
CA GLN A 177 7.02 -14.01 -0.32
C GLN A 177 6.33 -15.00 0.63
N ILE A 178 5.45 -14.53 1.52
CA ILE A 178 4.75 -15.39 2.47
C ILE A 178 3.68 -16.26 1.80
N ILE A 179 2.96 -15.71 0.82
CA ILE A 179 1.82 -16.39 0.18
C ILE A 179 2.32 -17.45 -0.82
N HIS A 180 3.19 -17.08 -1.73
CA HIS A 180 3.60 -17.92 -2.86
C HIS A 180 5.11 -18.16 -2.93
N GLY A 181 5.94 -17.33 -2.26
CA GLY A 181 7.36 -17.30 -2.59
C GLY A 181 7.59 -16.84 -4.03
N ASP A 182 8.73 -17.25 -4.60
CA ASP A 182 9.07 -16.98 -6.02
C ASP A 182 8.71 -15.54 -6.47
N VAL A 183 9.23 -14.56 -5.69
CA VAL A 183 8.96 -13.14 -5.91
C VAL A 183 9.32 -12.71 -7.33
N THR A 184 10.42 -13.22 -7.85
CA THR A 184 10.93 -12.89 -9.19
C THR A 184 9.95 -13.26 -10.29
N ALA A 185 9.38 -14.46 -10.24
CA ALA A 185 8.36 -14.89 -11.21
C ALA A 185 7.09 -14.06 -11.06
N GLY A 186 6.67 -13.77 -9.82
CA GLY A 186 5.52 -12.90 -9.54
C GLY A 186 5.69 -11.50 -10.12
N LEU A 187 6.84 -10.85 -9.91
CA LEU A 187 7.16 -9.56 -10.50
C LEU A 187 7.08 -9.59 -12.04
N ARG A 188 7.69 -10.58 -12.68
CA ARG A 188 7.67 -10.72 -14.15
C ARG A 188 6.26 -10.90 -14.70
N ALA A 189 5.44 -11.73 -14.05
CA ALA A 189 4.07 -12.00 -14.48
C ALA A 189 3.13 -10.80 -14.31
N MET A 190 3.27 -10.08 -13.20
CA MET A 190 2.29 -9.06 -12.78
C MET A 190 2.72 -7.62 -13.08
N MET A 191 3.96 -7.38 -13.58
CA MET A 191 4.47 -6.03 -13.85
C MET A 191 3.50 -5.13 -14.65
N PRO A 192 2.79 -5.61 -15.68
CA PRO A 192 1.88 -4.77 -16.45
C PRO A 192 0.72 -4.17 -15.64
N VAL A 193 0.33 -4.81 -14.54
CA VAL A 193 -0.80 -4.38 -13.70
C VAL A 193 -0.37 -3.73 -12.39
N ILE A 194 0.91 -3.81 -12.01
CA ILE A 194 1.46 -3.17 -10.81
C ILE A 194 1.48 -1.65 -10.98
N ARG A 195 0.99 -0.92 -9.96
CA ARG A 195 1.06 0.56 -9.88
C ARG A 195 1.70 1.07 -8.61
N HIS A 196 1.87 0.21 -7.64
CA HIS A 196 2.61 0.49 -6.41
C HIS A 196 3.26 -0.79 -5.91
N MET A 197 4.46 -0.67 -5.37
CA MET A 197 5.12 -1.78 -4.68
C MET A 197 5.36 -1.43 -3.23
N GLN A 198 5.44 -2.46 -2.38
CA GLN A 198 5.89 -2.32 -1.01
C GLN A 198 6.93 -3.37 -0.68
N ILE A 199 7.75 -3.11 0.35
CA ILE A 199 8.84 -4.00 0.74
C ILE A 199 9.04 -4.02 2.25
N ALA A 200 9.26 -5.23 2.76
CA ALA A 200 9.75 -5.51 4.11
C ALA A 200 10.57 -6.79 4.12
N GLY A 201 11.36 -6.99 5.17
CA GLY A 201 12.08 -8.25 5.41
C GLY A 201 11.13 -9.37 5.86
N VAL A 202 11.37 -10.59 5.38
CA VAL A 202 10.60 -11.78 5.75
C VAL A 202 11.49 -12.68 6.63
N PRO A 203 10.97 -13.23 7.75
CA PRO A 203 9.55 -13.34 8.14
C PRO A 203 9.02 -12.21 9.05
N ASP A 204 9.87 -11.36 9.64
CA ASP A 204 9.53 -10.55 10.81
C ASP A 204 8.98 -9.14 10.44
N ARG A 205 8.88 -8.82 9.15
CA ARG A 205 8.43 -7.52 8.62
C ARG A 205 9.28 -6.35 9.14
N HIS A 206 10.60 -6.58 9.26
CA HIS A 206 11.61 -5.57 9.60
C HIS A 206 12.28 -4.99 8.35
N GLU A 207 13.48 -4.38 8.51
CA GLU A 207 14.26 -3.82 7.41
C GLU A 207 14.42 -4.82 6.26
N PRO A 208 14.25 -4.39 5.00
CA PRO A 208 14.21 -5.31 3.84
C PRO A 208 15.48 -6.14 3.63
N ASP A 209 16.63 -5.65 4.11
CA ASP A 209 17.91 -6.37 4.03
C ASP A 209 18.13 -7.38 5.17
N THR A 210 17.10 -7.62 5.96
CA THR A 210 17.10 -8.65 7.00
C THR A 210 16.11 -9.76 6.66
N GLY A 211 16.51 -11.02 6.86
CA GLY A 211 15.64 -12.16 6.60
C GLY A 211 16.00 -12.95 5.34
N GLU A 212 15.01 -13.53 4.68
CA GLU A 212 15.21 -14.54 3.62
C GLU A 212 15.16 -13.99 2.18
N LEU A 213 14.84 -12.70 1.99
CA LEU A 213 14.84 -12.07 0.68
C LEU A 213 16.25 -11.66 0.26
N GLU A 214 16.68 -12.08 -0.93
CA GLU A 214 17.91 -11.55 -1.52
C GLU A 214 17.61 -10.23 -2.24
N LEU A 215 17.89 -9.14 -1.56
CA LEU A 215 17.46 -7.79 -1.94
C LEU A 215 18.10 -7.31 -3.26
N THR A 216 19.38 -7.66 -3.51
CA THR A 216 20.09 -7.29 -4.76
C THR A 216 19.38 -7.87 -5.96
N HIS A 217 19.01 -9.16 -5.89
CA HIS A 217 18.32 -9.85 -6.97
C HIS A 217 16.91 -9.26 -7.19
N VAL A 218 16.16 -9.01 -6.12
CA VAL A 218 14.80 -8.44 -6.22
C VAL A 218 14.85 -7.06 -6.88
N PHE A 219 15.70 -6.14 -6.42
CA PHE A 219 15.84 -4.80 -7.01
C PHE A 219 16.41 -4.86 -8.43
N GLY A 220 17.34 -5.79 -8.70
CA GLY A 220 17.83 -6.07 -10.06
C GLY A 220 16.70 -6.42 -11.01
N THR A 221 15.82 -7.33 -10.59
CA THR A 221 14.62 -7.73 -11.36
C THR A 221 13.67 -6.56 -11.59
N ILE A 222 13.37 -5.77 -10.55
CA ILE A 222 12.49 -4.59 -10.68
C ILE A 222 13.04 -3.60 -11.71
N ARG A 223 14.37 -3.37 -11.70
CA ARG A 223 15.05 -2.52 -12.68
C ARG A 223 14.99 -3.08 -14.11
N GLU A 224 15.28 -4.37 -14.28
CA GLU A 224 15.19 -5.06 -15.58
C GLU A 224 13.79 -4.95 -16.20
N LEU A 225 12.75 -4.98 -15.37
CA LEU A 225 11.36 -4.85 -15.77
C LEU A 225 10.93 -3.41 -16.04
N GLY A 226 11.81 -2.43 -15.81
CA GLY A 226 11.56 -1.02 -16.12
C GLY A 226 10.54 -0.35 -15.20
N TYR A 227 10.35 -0.85 -13.98
CA TYR A 227 9.46 -0.20 -13.03
C TYR A 227 10.01 1.17 -12.58
N ASP A 228 9.22 2.21 -12.78
CA ASP A 228 9.55 3.60 -12.46
C ASP A 228 8.66 4.22 -11.36
N GLY A 229 7.77 3.40 -10.79
CA GLY A 229 6.87 3.78 -9.71
C GLY A 229 7.55 3.89 -8.34
N TRP A 230 6.72 4.07 -7.30
CA TRP A 230 7.16 4.11 -5.92
C TRP A 230 7.24 2.72 -5.30
N ILE A 231 8.21 2.55 -4.39
CA ILE A 231 8.32 1.39 -3.51
C ILE A 231 8.17 1.89 -2.07
N GLY A 232 7.06 1.53 -1.43
CA GLY A 232 6.76 1.86 -0.05
C GLY A 232 7.59 1.03 0.93
N CYS A 233 8.22 1.68 1.89
CA CYS A 233 9.01 1.04 2.94
C CYS A 233 8.09 0.63 4.09
N GLU A 234 7.26 -0.41 3.88
CA GLU A 234 6.23 -0.83 4.83
C GLU A 234 6.74 -1.90 5.80
N TYR A 235 7.65 -1.51 6.65
CA TYR A 235 8.24 -2.39 7.64
C TYR A 235 8.34 -1.74 9.02
N ARG A 236 8.46 -2.57 10.06
CA ARG A 236 8.66 -2.15 11.44
C ARG A 236 10.15 -2.11 11.73
N PRO A 237 10.74 -0.93 11.98
CA PRO A 237 12.15 -0.85 12.35
C PRO A 237 12.48 -1.71 13.58
N LYS A 238 13.63 -2.41 13.55
CA LYS A 238 14.10 -3.18 14.73
C LYS A 238 14.55 -2.29 15.88
N GLY A 239 15.12 -1.14 15.52
CA GLY A 239 15.57 -0.09 16.45
C GLY A 239 14.84 1.20 16.15
N THR A 240 15.56 2.31 16.16
CA THR A 240 15.02 3.55 15.62
C THR A 240 14.95 3.49 14.10
N THR A 241 14.01 4.23 13.50
CA THR A 241 13.90 4.26 12.04
C THR A 241 15.21 4.69 11.39
N GLU A 242 15.86 5.74 11.92
CA GLU A 242 17.08 6.32 11.35
C GLU A 242 18.24 5.31 11.32
N GLU A 243 18.41 4.51 12.38
CA GLU A 243 19.42 3.45 12.45
C GLU A 243 19.21 2.36 11.39
N GLY A 244 17.94 2.02 11.12
CA GLY A 244 17.56 0.99 10.17
C GLY A 244 17.70 1.38 8.70
N LEU A 245 17.89 2.67 8.34
CA LEU A 245 17.89 3.13 6.94
C LEU A 245 19.18 2.84 6.15
N SER A 246 20.17 2.15 6.72
CA SER A 246 21.44 1.87 6.04
C SER A 246 21.30 1.12 4.71
N TRP A 247 20.28 0.25 4.59
CA TRP A 247 19.98 -0.51 3.37
C TRP A 247 19.57 0.40 2.18
N ILE A 248 18.98 1.57 2.44
CA ILE A 248 18.58 2.52 1.39
C ILE A 248 19.79 3.02 0.60
N ARG A 249 20.95 3.20 1.23
CA ARG A 249 22.17 3.59 0.52
C ARG A 249 22.54 2.52 -0.51
N ARG A 250 22.48 1.25 -0.14
CA ARG A 250 22.71 0.14 -1.06
C ARG A 250 21.67 0.12 -2.18
N ALA A 251 20.37 0.24 -1.85
CA ALA A 251 19.31 0.30 -2.84
C ALA A 251 19.48 1.44 -3.86
N ARG A 252 20.05 2.57 -3.46
CA ARG A 252 20.29 3.72 -4.36
C ARG A 252 21.51 3.59 -5.25
N PHE A 253 22.55 2.91 -4.80
CA PHE A 253 23.87 2.92 -5.46
C PHE A 253 24.34 1.55 -5.95
N GLU A 254 23.87 0.48 -5.34
CA GLU A 254 24.34 -0.89 -5.64
C GLU A 254 23.31 -1.72 -6.42
N TYR A 255 22.03 -1.35 -6.41
CA TYR A 255 20.92 -2.12 -7.03
C TYR A 255 20.31 -1.46 -8.26
#